data_46ed886f47033cfe95af2b2876b11937
#
_entry.id   46ed886f47033cfe95af2b2876b11937
#
_cell.length_a   1.000
_cell.length_b   1.000
_cell.length_c   1.000
_cell.angle_alpha   90.00
_cell.angle_beta   90.00
_cell.angle_gamma   90.00
#
_symmetry.space_group_name_H-M   'P 1'
#
loop_
_entity.id
_entity.type
_entity.pdbx_description
1 polymer ?
#
loop_
_entity_poly.entity_id
_entity_poly.type
_entity_poly.pdbx_seq_one_letter_code
_entity_poly.pdbx_strand_id
1 'polypeptide(L)'
;QPSSTLYMAVLRADLKVTERHNHSFTVSYTPLGEDATVDYGNLDFRFVNNTAYPVKILAEQTDGQMIMTIVGTKTSDKTVTTRTEVLETYKPETVTKTDSSMEAGDSHVETSGITGYSTKTYKQITENGKTTEVLANSSTYSKRDEVVYVGE
;
A
#
# COMPACT_ATOMS: atom_id res chain seq x y z
N GLN A 1 -3.05 6.02 -6.87
CA GLN A 1 -1.63 6.32 -6.66
C GLN A 1 -1.41 7.60 -5.82
N PRO A 2 -2.03 8.76 -6.05
CA PRO A 2 -1.81 9.96 -5.24
C PRO A 2 -2.07 9.78 -3.74
N SER A 3 -3.13 9.07 -3.36
CA SER A 3 -3.48 8.80 -1.96
C SER A 3 -2.41 7.97 -1.23
N SER A 4 -1.85 6.95 -1.89
CA SER A 4 -0.75 6.16 -1.33
C SER A 4 0.52 6.99 -1.16
N THR A 5 0.88 7.82 -2.15
CA THR A 5 2.05 8.69 -2.06
C THR A 5 1.89 9.73 -0.94
N LEU A 6 0.68 10.30 -0.79
CA LEU A 6 0.37 11.20 0.31
C LEU A 6 0.44 10.48 1.67
N TYR A 7 -0.07 9.24 1.76
CA TYR A 7 0.00 8.45 2.99
C TYR A 7 1.44 8.21 3.44
N MET A 8 2.33 7.84 2.52
CA MET A 8 3.77 7.71 2.82
C MET A 8 4.38 9.03 3.34
N ALA A 9 4.03 10.16 2.73
CA ALA A 9 4.51 11.47 3.18
C ALA A 9 3.98 11.80 4.60
N VAL A 10 2.71 11.50 4.88
CA VAL A 10 2.06 11.69 6.19
C VAL A 10 2.73 10.84 7.27
N LEU A 11 3.06 9.58 6.97
CA LEU A 11 3.79 8.71 7.91
C LEU A 11 5.17 9.27 8.25
N ARG A 12 5.92 9.71 7.23
CA ARG A 12 7.28 10.30 7.40
C ARG A 12 7.26 11.64 8.13
N ALA A 13 6.19 12.41 7.96
CA ALA A 13 5.99 13.65 8.70
C ALA A 13 5.46 13.45 10.13
N ASP A 14 5.18 12.20 10.52
CA ASP A 14 4.60 11.80 11.81
C ASP A 14 3.28 12.52 12.14
N LEU A 15 2.48 12.81 11.11
CA LEU A 15 1.14 13.34 11.30
C LEU A 15 0.17 12.21 11.68
N LYS A 16 -0.90 12.59 12.40
CA LYS A 16 -1.86 11.62 12.92
C LYS A 16 -2.84 11.18 11.84
N VAL A 17 -2.73 9.93 11.38
CA VAL A 17 -3.71 9.31 10.50
C VAL A 17 -4.96 8.95 11.28
N THR A 18 -6.14 9.32 10.78
CA THR A 18 -7.44 9.06 11.39
C THR A 18 -8.29 8.07 10.59
N GLU A 19 -8.05 7.96 9.29
CA GLU A 19 -8.70 6.98 8.41
C GLU A 19 -7.76 6.57 7.30
N ARG A 20 -7.64 5.27 7.08
CA ARG A 20 -6.85 4.69 5.99
C ARG A 20 -7.36 3.29 5.66
N HIS A 21 -7.50 3.00 4.38
CA HIS A 21 -7.83 1.69 3.84
C HIS A 21 -6.74 1.24 2.87
N ASN A 22 -6.31 -0.02 2.96
CA ASN A 22 -5.42 -0.60 1.96
C ASN A 22 -6.23 -1.07 0.74
N HIS A 23 -5.54 -1.28 -0.39
CA HIS A 23 -6.15 -1.90 -1.56
C HIS A 23 -6.53 -3.36 -1.26
N SER A 24 -7.55 -3.87 -1.93
CA SER A 24 -7.98 -5.27 -1.79
C SER A 24 -6.89 -6.25 -2.25
N PHE A 25 -6.16 -5.89 -3.30
CA PHE A 25 -5.01 -6.62 -3.82
C PHE A 25 -3.74 -5.79 -3.71
N THR A 26 -2.59 -6.45 -3.77
CA THR A 26 -1.30 -5.76 -3.83
C THR A 26 -1.20 -4.88 -5.07
N VAL A 27 -0.54 -3.72 -4.93
CA VAL A 27 -0.25 -2.79 -6.03
C VAL A 27 1.26 -2.72 -6.24
N SER A 28 1.69 -2.48 -7.48
CA SER A 28 3.12 -2.50 -7.84
C SER A 28 3.88 -1.21 -7.55
N TYR A 29 3.15 -0.12 -7.29
CA TYR A 29 3.73 1.24 -7.17
C TYR A 29 4.02 1.67 -5.73
N THR A 30 3.77 0.82 -4.73
CA THR A 30 4.05 1.09 -3.32
C THR A 30 4.37 -0.21 -2.58
N PRO A 31 5.23 -0.18 -1.55
CA PRO A 31 5.45 -1.32 -0.67
C PRO A 31 4.18 -1.76 0.06
N LEU A 32 4.15 -3.03 0.49
CA LEU A 32 3.08 -3.57 1.33
C LEU A 32 2.90 -2.72 2.61
N GLY A 33 1.66 -2.40 2.95
CA GLY A 33 1.32 -1.63 4.14
C GLY A 33 1.54 -0.13 4.03
N GLU A 34 2.09 0.35 2.93
CA GLU A 34 2.33 1.78 2.68
C GLU A 34 1.39 2.38 1.62
N ASP A 35 0.38 1.63 1.23
CA ASP A 35 -0.68 2.10 0.32
C ASP A 35 -1.88 2.67 1.09
N ALA A 36 -2.60 3.54 0.42
CA ALA A 36 -3.91 4.02 0.83
C ALA A 36 -4.82 4.12 -0.40
N THR A 37 -6.01 3.52 -0.31
CA THR A 37 -7.03 3.63 -1.36
C THR A 37 -8.13 4.58 -0.94
N VAL A 38 -8.68 5.29 -1.92
CA VAL A 38 -9.85 6.16 -1.78
C VAL A 38 -10.87 5.77 -2.84
N ASP A 39 -12.13 5.81 -2.45
CA ASP A 39 -13.27 5.56 -3.35
C ASP A 39 -14.37 6.54 -2.99
N TYR A 40 -14.73 7.40 -3.94
CA TYR A 40 -15.65 8.51 -3.69
C TYR A 40 -16.96 8.04 -3.05
N GLY A 41 -17.24 8.59 -1.86
CA GLY A 41 -18.43 8.26 -1.08
C GLY A 41 -18.36 6.99 -0.24
N ASN A 42 -17.29 6.19 -0.34
CA ASN A 42 -17.14 4.92 0.38
C ASN A 42 -15.88 4.85 1.27
N LEU A 43 -14.71 5.13 0.70
CA LEU A 43 -13.43 5.01 1.38
C LEU A 43 -12.66 6.33 1.28
N ASP A 44 -12.06 6.74 2.39
CA ASP A 44 -11.30 7.98 2.44
C ASP A 44 -9.92 7.77 3.06
N PHE A 45 -9.03 8.73 2.84
CA PHE A 45 -7.78 8.86 3.54
C PHE A 45 -7.78 10.17 4.30
N ARG A 46 -7.73 10.10 5.63
CA ARG A 46 -7.83 11.26 6.51
C ARG A 46 -6.68 11.29 7.51
N PHE A 47 -6.18 12.47 7.76
CA PHE A 47 -5.17 12.73 8.78
C PHE A 47 -5.35 14.12 9.38
N VAL A 48 -4.73 14.34 10.53
CA VAL A 48 -4.79 15.59 11.28
C VAL A 48 -3.36 16.13 11.41
N ASN A 49 -3.22 17.44 11.21
CA ASN A 49 -2.01 18.14 11.62
C ASN A 49 -2.01 18.24 13.15
N ASN A 50 -1.30 17.32 13.80
CA ASN A 50 -1.14 17.27 15.26
C ASN A 50 0.09 18.05 15.75
N THR A 51 0.64 18.93 14.92
CA THR A 51 1.71 19.87 15.30
C THR A 51 1.13 21.22 15.75
N ALA A 52 1.96 22.04 16.37
CA ALA A 52 1.58 23.38 16.78
C ALA A 52 1.64 24.43 15.63
N TYR A 53 2.11 24.04 14.44
CA TYR A 53 2.37 24.93 13.31
C TYR A 53 1.63 24.48 12.05
N PRO A 54 1.34 25.41 11.13
CA PRO A 54 0.74 25.05 9.83
C PRO A 54 1.65 24.12 9.04
N VAL A 55 1.03 23.24 8.25
CA VAL A 55 1.71 22.42 7.24
C VAL A 55 1.18 22.75 5.85
N LYS A 56 2.04 22.63 4.84
CA LYS A 56 1.70 22.80 3.44
C LYS A 56 1.94 21.47 2.72
N ILE A 57 1.00 21.07 1.89
CA ILE A 57 1.10 19.88 1.03
C ILE A 57 1.38 20.37 -0.38
N LEU A 58 2.46 19.88 -0.96
CA LEU A 58 2.85 20.10 -2.35
C LEU A 58 2.71 18.79 -3.11
N ALA A 59 2.12 18.84 -4.28
CA ALA A 59 1.96 17.70 -5.18
C ALA A 59 2.58 18.05 -6.54
N GLU A 60 3.48 17.22 -7.01
CA GLU A 60 4.15 17.36 -8.30
C GLU A 60 4.01 16.07 -9.08
N GLN A 61 3.72 16.16 -10.36
CA GLN A 61 3.72 15.05 -11.28
C GLN A 61 4.75 15.29 -12.36
N THR A 62 5.68 14.37 -12.48
CA THR A 62 6.68 14.31 -13.58
C THR A 62 6.47 12.98 -14.32
N ASP A 63 7.22 12.76 -15.40
CA ASP A 63 7.09 11.57 -16.25
C ASP A 63 7.06 10.26 -15.46
N GLY A 64 5.85 9.74 -15.22
CA GLY A 64 5.61 8.47 -14.52
C GLY A 64 5.80 8.51 -12.99
N GLN A 65 6.08 9.66 -12.40
CA GLN A 65 6.27 9.80 -10.96
C GLN A 65 5.27 10.77 -10.33
N MET A 66 4.83 10.45 -9.12
CA MET A 66 4.06 11.33 -8.25
C MET A 66 4.90 11.64 -7.01
N ILE A 67 5.11 12.93 -6.74
CA ILE A 67 5.85 13.42 -5.58
C ILE A 67 4.90 14.19 -4.68
N MET A 68 4.81 13.77 -3.41
CA MET A 68 4.08 14.48 -2.37
C MET A 68 5.06 14.97 -1.30
N THR A 69 5.06 16.28 -1.05
CA THR A 69 5.91 16.89 -0.04
C THR A 69 5.07 17.58 1.02
N ILE A 70 5.34 17.27 2.29
CA ILE A 70 4.76 17.99 3.43
C ILE A 70 5.81 18.92 3.99
N VAL A 71 5.53 20.21 3.96
CA VAL A 71 6.42 21.27 4.45
C VAL A 71 5.81 21.85 5.73
N GLY A 72 6.61 21.95 6.77
CA GLY A 72 6.20 22.50 8.07
C GLY A 72 7.38 23.02 8.87
N THR A 73 7.14 23.44 10.10
CA THR A 73 8.18 23.89 11.02
C THR A 73 8.81 22.70 11.75
N LYS A 74 10.10 22.50 11.56
CA LYS A 74 10.86 21.47 12.26
C LYS A 74 11.17 21.95 13.68
N THR A 75 10.62 21.25 14.69
CA THR A 75 10.77 21.58 16.12
C THR A 75 11.69 20.63 16.88
N SER A 76 12.15 19.54 16.25
CA SER A 76 13.04 18.55 16.85
C SER A 76 13.94 17.92 15.77
N ASP A 77 14.90 17.09 16.20
CA ASP A 77 15.74 16.27 15.32
C ASP A 77 15.07 14.97 14.86
N LYS A 78 13.78 14.79 15.16
CA LYS A 78 13.00 13.60 14.88
C LYS A 78 13.05 13.23 13.39
N THR A 79 13.32 11.96 13.13
CA THR A 79 13.22 11.33 11.81
C THR A 79 12.33 10.11 11.89
N VAL A 80 11.58 9.83 10.84
CA VAL A 80 10.65 8.69 10.77
C VAL A 80 10.93 7.89 9.53
N THR A 81 11.10 6.58 9.73
CA THR A 81 11.14 5.56 8.67
C THR A 81 10.03 4.56 8.89
N THR A 82 9.75 3.74 7.90
CA THR A 82 8.74 2.69 7.96
C THR A 82 9.38 1.32 7.86
N ARG A 83 8.77 0.34 8.51
CA ARG A 83 9.12 -1.08 8.41
C ARG A 83 7.85 -1.90 8.34
N THR A 84 7.74 -2.77 7.35
CA THR A 84 6.62 -3.69 7.23
C THR A 84 7.05 -5.12 7.54
N GLU A 85 6.28 -5.78 8.38
CA GLU A 85 6.39 -7.19 8.72
C GLU A 85 5.29 -7.97 8.01
N VAL A 86 5.67 -9.00 7.24
CA VAL A 86 4.74 -9.93 6.63
C VAL A 86 4.45 -11.05 7.62
N LEU A 87 3.20 -11.15 8.07
CA LEU A 87 2.75 -12.17 9.02
C LEU A 87 2.39 -13.47 8.30
N GLU A 88 1.68 -13.35 7.18
CA GLU A 88 1.20 -14.49 6.39
C GLU A 88 1.27 -14.17 4.90
N THR A 89 1.46 -15.21 4.10
CA THR A 89 1.47 -15.16 2.64
C THR A 89 0.46 -16.17 2.10
N TYR A 90 -0.49 -15.71 1.30
CA TYR A 90 -1.54 -16.52 0.68
C TYR A 90 -1.21 -16.72 -0.80
N LYS A 91 -0.68 -17.88 -1.15
CA LYS A 91 -0.34 -18.21 -2.55
C LYS A 91 -1.61 -18.46 -3.36
N PRO A 92 -1.66 -17.99 -4.62
CA PRO A 92 -2.73 -18.36 -5.55
C PRO A 92 -2.66 -19.85 -5.88
N GLU A 93 -3.82 -20.43 -6.20
CA GLU A 93 -3.94 -21.76 -6.79
C GLU A 93 -4.20 -21.59 -8.30
N THR A 94 -3.93 -22.62 -9.09
CA THR A 94 -4.27 -22.66 -10.51
C THR A 94 -5.54 -23.49 -10.70
N VAL A 95 -6.59 -22.85 -11.22
CA VAL A 95 -7.85 -23.50 -11.60
C VAL A 95 -7.82 -23.74 -13.10
N THR A 96 -7.78 -25.00 -13.51
CA THR A 96 -7.82 -25.40 -14.92
C THR A 96 -9.27 -25.62 -15.36
N LYS A 97 -9.64 -25.06 -16.50
CA LYS A 97 -10.92 -25.24 -17.18
C LYS A 97 -10.68 -25.72 -18.61
N THR A 98 -11.55 -26.56 -19.13
CA THR A 98 -11.49 -27.00 -20.53
C THR A 98 -12.23 -26.06 -21.45
N ASP A 99 -11.71 -25.88 -22.68
CA ASP A 99 -12.34 -25.11 -23.74
C ASP A 99 -12.28 -25.95 -25.04
N SER A 100 -13.43 -26.47 -25.45
CA SER A 100 -13.55 -27.31 -26.65
C SER A 100 -13.37 -26.53 -27.96
N SER A 101 -13.24 -25.23 -27.93
CA SER A 101 -12.91 -24.39 -29.09
C SER A 101 -11.41 -24.26 -29.33
N MET A 102 -10.58 -24.68 -28.38
CA MET A 102 -9.11 -24.68 -28.47
C MET A 102 -8.60 -26.01 -28.96
N GLU A 103 -7.46 -25.98 -29.67
CA GLU A 103 -6.79 -27.23 -30.10
C GLU A 103 -6.21 -27.99 -28.90
N ALA A 104 -6.27 -29.33 -28.95
CA ALA A 104 -5.74 -30.18 -27.90
C ALA A 104 -4.25 -29.90 -27.63
N GLY A 105 -3.92 -29.61 -26.39
CA GLY A 105 -2.56 -29.23 -25.95
C GLY A 105 -2.29 -27.72 -25.90
N ASP A 106 -3.20 -26.90 -26.42
CA ASP A 106 -3.11 -25.45 -26.22
C ASP A 106 -3.56 -25.03 -24.83
N SER A 107 -3.03 -23.90 -24.34
CA SER A 107 -3.44 -23.31 -23.08
C SER A 107 -3.45 -21.79 -23.14
N HIS A 108 -4.36 -21.20 -22.39
CA HIS A 108 -4.49 -19.75 -22.27
C HIS A 108 -4.76 -19.35 -20.82
N VAL A 109 -3.99 -18.39 -20.30
CA VAL A 109 -4.24 -17.78 -18.98
C VAL A 109 -5.30 -16.69 -19.11
N GLU A 110 -6.50 -16.97 -18.63
CA GLU A 110 -7.61 -16.03 -18.61
C GLU A 110 -7.45 -15.01 -17.48
N THR A 111 -7.05 -15.47 -16.31
CA THR A 111 -6.87 -14.63 -15.13
C THR A 111 -5.55 -14.97 -14.45
N SER A 112 -4.67 -14.00 -14.32
CA SER A 112 -3.40 -14.19 -13.60
C SER A 112 -3.62 -14.26 -12.09
N GLY A 113 -2.90 -15.16 -11.44
CA GLY A 113 -2.87 -15.26 -9.99
C GLY A 113 -2.28 -14.03 -9.31
N ILE A 114 -2.77 -13.70 -8.12
CA ILE A 114 -2.21 -12.65 -7.25
C ILE A 114 -1.98 -13.24 -5.87
N THR A 115 -0.76 -13.08 -5.36
CA THR A 115 -0.43 -13.46 -3.98
C THR A 115 -1.04 -12.46 -3.00
N GLY A 116 -1.72 -12.98 -1.98
CA GLY A 116 -2.23 -12.19 -0.86
C GLY A 116 -1.27 -12.19 0.31
N TYR A 117 -1.46 -11.22 1.22
CA TYR A 117 -0.61 -11.04 2.40
C TYR A 117 -1.40 -10.52 3.58
N SER A 118 -0.96 -10.89 4.79
CA SER A 118 -1.30 -10.20 6.03
C SER A 118 -0.05 -9.52 6.57
N THR A 119 -0.14 -8.23 6.89
CA THR A 119 1.03 -7.41 7.24
C THR A 119 0.75 -6.49 8.43
N LYS A 120 1.83 -6.13 9.14
CA LYS A 120 1.87 -4.99 10.07
C LYS A 120 2.95 -4.02 9.64
N THR A 121 2.60 -2.74 9.58
CA THR A 121 3.55 -1.66 9.25
C THR A 121 3.76 -0.78 10.47
N TYR A 122 5.02 -0.51 10.77
CA TYR A 122 5.46 0.26 11.93
C TYR A 122 6.17 1.53 11.46
N LYS A 123 5.97 2.62 12.21
CA LYS A 123 6.86 3.79 12.16
C LYS A 123 8.02 3.56 13.11
N GLN A 124 9.23 3.73 12.61
CA GLN A 124 10.45 3.80 13.41
C GLN A 124 10.82 5.27 13.60
N ILE A 125 10.61 5.79 14.81
CA ILE A 125 10.81 7.19 15.15
C ILE A 125 12.14 7.30 15.91
N THR A 126 13.09 8.03 15.34
CA THR A 126 14.36 8.34 15.97
C THR A 126 14.40 9.80 16.39
N GLU A 127 14.61 10.04 17.68
CA GLU A 127 14.70 11.37 18.29
C GLU A 127 15.75 11.33 19.41
N ASN A 128 16.64 12.33 19.45
CA ASN A 128 17.72 12.40 20.43
C ASN A 128 18.56 11.12 20.51
N GLY A 129 18.85 10.50 19.37
CA GLY A 129 19.62 9.26 19.26
C GLY A 129 18.88 7.99 19.71
N LYS A 130 17.61 8.09 20.12
CA LYS A 130 16.79 6.95 20.56
C LYS A 130 15.73 6.63 19.51
N THR A 131 15.64 5.34 19.13
CA THR A 131 14.60 4.84 18.20
C THR A 131 13.50 4.13 18.99
N THR A 132 12.26 4.50 18.70
CA THR A 132 11.05 3.83 19.17
C THR A 132 10.24 3.34 17.98
N GLU A 133 9.48 2.26 18.16
CA GLU A 133 8.65 1.68 17.11
C GLU A 133 7.18 1.75 17.52
N VAL A 134 6.33 2.23 16.62
CA VAL A 134 4.88 2.39 16.84
C VAL A 134 4.14 1.76 15.66
N LEU A 135 3.11 0.95 15.94
CA LEU A 135 2.25 0.37 14.91
C LEU A 135 1.53 1.49 14.14
N ALA A 136 1.75 1.55 12.83
CA ALA A 136 1.06 2.48 11.94
C ALA A 136 -0.25 1.88 11.40
N ASN A 137 -0.21 0.61 10.94
CA ASN A 137 -1.39 -0.09 10.44
C ASN A 137 -1.21 -1.60 10.43
N SER A 138 -2.35 -2.30 10.29
CA SER A 138 -2.42 -3.71 9.88
C SER A 138 -3.17 -3.77 8.57
N SER A 139 -2.69 -4.55 7.60
CA SER A 139 -3.26 -4.65 6.27
C SER A 139 -3.42 -6.11 5.86
N THR A 140 -4.51 -6.38 5.14
CA THR A 140 -4.76 -7.69 4.55
C THR A 140 -5.03 -7.49 3.06
N TYR A 141 -4.27 -8.18 2.22
CA TYR A 141 -4.42 -8.21 0.77
C TYR A 141 -4.91 -9.58 0.36
N SER A 142 -5.99 -9.61 -0.41
CA SER A 142 -6.58 -10.85 -0.88
C SER A 142 -5.68 -11.56 -1.89
N LYS A 143 -5.69 -12.89 -1.88
CA LYS A 143 -5.21 -13.66 -3.02
C LYS A 143 -6.25 -13.68 -4.13
N ARG A 144 -5.82 -13.91 -5.35
CA ARG A 144 -6.66 -14.26 -6.49
C ARG A 144 -6.06 -15.48 -7.19
N ASP A 145 -6.86 -16.52 -7.35
CA ASP A 145 -6.40 -17.72 -8.03
C ASP A 145 -6.23 -17.48 -9.53
N GLU A 146 -5.28 -18.18 -10.13
CA GLU A 146 -5.06 -18.18 -11.57
C GLU A 146 -6.12 -19.04 -12.25
N VAL A 147 -6.64 -18.59 -13.38
CA VAL A 147 -7.56 -19.38 -14.23
C VAL A 147 -6.89 -19.62 -15.57
N VAL A 148 -6.71 -20.90 -15.90
CA VAL A 148 -6.12 -21.35 -17.16
C VAL A 148 -7.13 -22.19 -17.93
N TYR A 149 -7.37 -21.84 -19.18
CA TYR A 149 -8.12 -22.68 -20.13
C TYR A 149 -7.16 -23.59 -20.90
N VAL A 150 -7.57 -24.82 -21.09
CA VAL A 150 -6.83 -25.84 -21.88
C VAL A 150 -7.74 -26.44 -22.95
N GLY A 151 -7.18 -26.68 -24.14
CA GLY A 151 -7.89 -27.36 -25.24
C GLY A 151 -8.08 -28.83 -24.94
N GLU A 152 -9.23 -29.38 -25.38
CA GLU A 152 -9.56 -30.82 -25.32
C GLU A 152 -9.05 -31.58 -26.54
#